data_7bfb3cbecce5559c20b16731ac817ce1
#
_entry.id   7bfb3cbecce5559c20b16731ac817ce1
#
_cell.length_a   1.000
_cell.length_b   1.000
_cell.length_c   1.000
_cell.angle_alpha   90.00
_cell.angle_beta   90.00
_cell.angle_gamma   90.00
#
_symmetry.space_group_name_H-M   'P 1'
#
loop_
_entity.id
_entity.type
_entity.pdbx_description
1 polymer ?
#
loop_
_entity_poly.entity_id
_entity_poly.type
_entity_poly.pdbx_seq_one_letter_code
_entity_poly.pdbx_strand_id
1 'polypeptide(L)'
;MQTRCHLSVLALKLAEKYGDRAAFTYKDFGGTVWKQMSYNRFAQLVKQAATALLNLGIKPQDTIGVFSQNTIQYLITDFGAYGVRTISIPFYATASEQQIQYMINDAGIRFLFVGEQEQYDKAHRIFALCNTLERIIIFDRSVRIS
;
A
#
# COMPACT_ATOMS: atom_id res chain seq x y z
N MET A 1 -5.80 -32.26 -5.18
CA MET A 1 -6.15 -31.14 -6.08
C MET A 1 -5.72 -29.82 -5.41
N GLN A 2 -4.60 -29.21 -5.83
CA GLN A 2 -4.18 -27.92 -5.28
C GLN A 2 -5.17 -26.85 -5.73
N THR A 3 -5.96 -26.33 -4.80
CA THR A 3 -6.91 -25.26 -5.07
C THR A 3 -6.08 -23.99 -5.32
N ARG A 4 -5.98 -23.56 -6.58
CA ARG A 4 -5.37 -22.28 -6.94
C ARG A 4 -6.11 -21.15 -6.24
N CYS A 5 -5.41 -20.31 -5.49
CA CYS A 5 -5.97 -19.21 -4.74
C CYS A 5 -5.55 -17.89 -5.41
N HIS A 6 -6.51 -17.04 -5.72
CA HIS A 6 -6.22 -15.67 -6.17
C HIS A 6 -5.64 -14.85 -5.01
N LEU A 7 -4.68 -13.96 -5.31
CA LEU A 7 -4.11 -13.03 -4.32
C LEU A 7 -5.17 -12.17 -3.63
N SER A 8 -6.24 -11.82 -4.34
CA SER A 8 -7.36 -11.03 -3.82
C SER A 8 -8.08 -11.66 -2.62
N VAL A 9 -8.01 -12.99 -2.45
CA VAL A 9 -8.65 -13.69 -1.33
C VAL A 9 -7.65 -14.41 -0.43
N LEU A 10 -6.36 -14.32 -0.73
CA LEU A 10 -5.32 -15.06 -0.01
C LEU A 10 -5.29 -14.71 1.48
N ALA A 11 -5.35 -13.43 1.84
CA ALA A 11 -5.36 -13.00 3.23
C ALA A 11 -6.52 -13.61 4.03
N LEU A 12 -7.71 -13.70 3.42
CA LEU A 12 -8.90 -14.29 4.06
C LEU A 12 -8.74 -15.81 4.25
N LYS A 13 -8.27 -16.52 3.23
CA LYS A 13 -8.03 -17.97 3.32
C LYS A 13 -6.94 -18.33 4.32
N LEU A 14 -5.89 -17.51 4.43
CA LEU A 14 -4.86 -17.70 5.45
C LEU A 14 -5.40 -17.45 6.85
N ALA A 15 -6.28 -16.47 7.05
CA ALA A 15 -6.96 -16.22 8.31
C ALA A 15 -7.87 -17.40 8.72
N GLU A 16 -8.66 -17.94 7.77
CA GLU A 16 -9.47 -19.14 8.01
C GLU A 16 -8.62 -20.34 8.46
N LYS A 17 -7.43 -20.50 7.86
CA LYS A 17 -6.55 -21.64 8.15
C LYS A 17 -5.74 -21.48 9.44
N TYR A 18 -5.24 -20.29 9.73
CA TYR A 18 -4.24 -20.06 10.77
C TYR A 18 -4.74 -19.19 11.94
N GLY A 19 -5.85 -18.46 11.77
CA GLY A 19 -6.53 -17.73 12.84
C GLY A 19 -5.62 -16.70 13.51
N ASP A 20 -5.49 -16.83 14.83
CA ASP A 20 -4.72 -15.88 15.65
C ASP A 20 -3.23 -16.22 15.76
N ARG A 21 -2.72 -17.16 14.98
CA ARG A 21 -1.27 -17.38 14.87
C ARG A 21 -0.60 -16.13 14.31
N ALA A 22 0.64 -15.87 14.74
CA ALA A 22 1.44 -14.78 14.23
C ALA A 22 1.73 -14.98 12.73
N ALA A 23 1.34 -13.99 11.91
CA ALA A 23 1.62 -13.95 10.48
C ALA A 23 2.87 -13.12 10.19
N PHE A 24 3.04 -12.01 10.89
CA PHE A 24 4.12 -11.06 10.70
C PHE A 24 4.71 -10.60 12.01
N THR A 25 6.02 -10.34 11.99
CA THR A 25 6.72 -9.58 13.02
C THR A 25 7.27 -8.32 12.36
N TYR A 26 6.96 -7.16 12.90
CA TYR A 26 7.26 -5.86 12.28
C TYR A 26 7.57 -4.80 13.33
N LYS A 27 8.09 -3.66 12.87
CA LYS A 27 8.19 -2.42 13.66
C LYS A 27 7.35 -1.34 12.99
N ASP A 28 6.78 -0.44 13.79
CA ASP A 28 6.18 0.79 13.26
C ASP A 28 7.26 1.74 12.73
N PHE A 29 6.87 2.75 11.96
CA PHE A 29 7.76 3.81 11.52
C PHE A 29 8.46 4.48 12.72
N GLY A 30 9.79 4.59 12.63
CA GLY A 30 10.60 5.12 13.74
C GLY A 30 10.60 4.29 15.03
N GLY A 31 9.87 3.18 15.07
CA GLY A 31 9.75 2.33 16.25
C GLY A 31 10.95 1.42 16.49
N THR A 32 11.27 1.17 17.76
CA THR A 32 12.34 0.25 18.16
C THR A 32 11.81 -1.11 18.61
N VAL A 33 10.52 -1.19 18.96
CA VAL A 33 9.88 -2.38 19.52
C VAL A 33 9.30 -3.26 18.44
N TRP A 34 9.60 -4.56 18.48
CA TRP A 34 8.99 -5.55 17.63
C TRP A 34 7.56 -5.85 18.05
N LYS A 35 6.65 -5.86 17.08
CA LYS A 35 5.24 -6.20 17.23
C LYS A 35 4.90 -7.42 16.41
N GLN A 36 3.87 -8.14 16.82
CA GLN A 36 3.33 -9.24 16.06
C GLN A 36 1.92 -8.93 15.56
N MET A 37 1.59 -9.42 14.38
CA MET A 37 0.26 -9.36 13.80
C MET A 37 -0.21 -10.77 13.44
N SER A 38 -1.41 -11.14 13.87
CA SER A 38 -2.02 -12.42 13.51
C SER A 38 -2.58 -12.42 12.08
N TYR A 39 -2.82 -13.61 11.51
CA TYR A 39 -3.51 -13.74 10.23
C TYR A 39 -4.91 -13.13 10.27
N ASN A 40 -5.67 -13.31 11.34
CA ASN A 40 -6.99 -12.69 11.52
C ASN A 40 -6.91 -11.16 11.47
N ARG A 41 -5.95 -10.58 12.21
CA ARG A 41 -5.78 -9.13 12.23
C ARG A 41 -5.35 -8.58 10.88
N PHE A 42 -4.44 -9.26 10.20
CA PHE A 42 -4.01 -8.88 8.85
C PHE A 42 -5.18 -8.88 7.87
N ALA A 43 -5.97 -9.96 7.82
CA ALA A 43 -7.14 -10.05 6.95
C ALA A 43 -8.18 -8.96 7.23
N GLN A 44 -8.39 -8.61 8.51
CA GLN A 44 -9.26 -7.50 8.89
C GLN A 44 -8.76 -6.16 8.33
N LEU A 45 -7.46 -5.87 8.46
CA LEU A 45 -6.85 -4.64 7.95
C LEU A 45 -6.86 -4.58 6.42
N VAL A 46 -6.65 -5.71 5.75
CA VAL A 46 -6.77 -5.82 4.30
C VAL A 46 -8.19 -5.47 3.84
N LYS A 47 -9.23 -5.98 4.52
CA LYS A 47 -10.63 -5.60 4.23
C LYS A 47 -10.88 -4.10 4.42
N GLN A 48 -10.35 -3.53 5.50
CA GLN A 48 -10.46 -2.09 5.76
C GLN A 48 -9.77 -1.26 4.68
N ALA A 49 -8.57 -1.66 4.24
CA ALA A 49 -7.86 -1.00 3.15
C ALA A 49 -8.65 -1.08 1.83
N ALA A 50 -9.20 -2.25 1.49
CA ALA A 50 -10.05 -2.44 0.32
C ALA A 50 -11.28 -1.52 0.36
N THR A 51 -11.97 -1.44 1.51
CA THR A 51 -13.11 -0.54 1.71
C THR A 51 -12.71 0.92 1.57
N ALA A 52 -11.56 1.31 2.14
CA ALA A 52 -11.05 2.68 2.03
C ALA A 52 -10.76 3.06 0.57
N LEU A 53 -10.15 2.16 -0.21
CA LEU A 53 -9.91 2.39 -1.64
C LEU A 53 -11.21 2.59 -2.41
N LEU A 54 -12.24 1.78 -2.16
CA LEU A 54 -13.56 1.95 -2.77
C LEU A 54 -14.19 3.31 -2.40
N ASN A 55 -14.09 3.71 -1.12
CA ASN A 55 -14.60 5.00 -0.65
C ASN A 55 -13.84 6.20 -1.25
N LEU A 56 -12.58 6.02 -1.63
CA LEU A 56 -11.80 7.00 -2.38
C LEU A 56 -12.18 7.06 -3.87
N GLY A 57 -13.08 6.21 -4.33
CA GLY A 57 -13.53 6.16 -5.72
C GLY A 57 -12.62 5.36 -6.66
N ILE A 58 -11.82 4.45 -6.12
CA ILE A 58 -11.05 3.50 -6.93
C ILE A 58 -12.01 2.54 -7.65
N LYS A 59 -11.74 2.33 -8.92
CA LYS A 59 -12.47 1.38 -9.76
C LYS A 59 -11.59 0.18 -10.13
N PRO A 60 -12.19 -0.95 -10.53
CA PRO A 60 -11.41 -2.06 -11.08
C PRO A 60 -10.51 -1.61 -12.23
N GLN A 61 -9.26 -2.05 -12.21
CA GLN A 61 -8.20 -1.71 -13.17
C GLN A 61 -7.61 -0.29 -13.03
N ASP A 62 -8.10 0.54 -12.09
CA ASP A 62 -7.37 1.75 -11.71
C ASP A 62 -5.99 1.37 -11.14
N THR A 63 -5.05 2.29 -11.23
CA THR A 63 -3.67 2.08 -10.79
C THR A 63 -3.34 2.92 -9.57
N ILE A 64 -2.74 2.30 -8.57
CA ILE A 64 -2.15 2.98 -7.41
C ILE A 64 -0.64 2.71 -7.38
N GLY A 65 0.11 3.62 -6.75
CA GLY A 65 1.54 3.43 -6.48
C GLY A 65 1.81 3.27 -4.99
N VAL A 66 2.81 2.46 -4.64
CA VAL A 66 3.29 2.36 -3.26
C VAL A 66 4.78 2.68 -3.23
N PHE A 67 5.11 3.84 -2.71
CA PHE A 67 6.45 4.40 -2.59
C PHE A 67 6.88 4.43 -1.12
N SER A 68 7.36 3.30 -0.62
CA SER A 68 7.68 3.10 0.78
C SER A 68 8.76 2.04 0.96
N GLN A 69 9.42 2.07 2.10
CA GLN A 69 10.16 0.92 2.61
C GLN A 69 9.22 -0.28 2.82
N ASN A 70 9.80 -1.47 2.95
CA ASN A 70 9.03 -2.69 3.25
C ASN A 70 8.43 -2.61 4.66
N THR A 71 7.15 -2.31 4.73
CA THR A 71 6.40 -2.14 5.97
C THR A 71 5.14 -2.99 5.96
N ILE A 72 4.52 -3.17 7.11
CA ILE A 72 3.25 -3.90 7.19
C ILE A 72 2.12 -3.13 6.47
N GLN A 73 2.16 -1.81 6.48
CA GLN A 73 1.22 -0.94 5.78
C GLN A 73 1.30 -1.14 4.26
N TYR A 74 2.51 -1.33 3.74
CA TYR A 74 2.73 -1.67 2.34
C TYR A 74 1.94 -2.93 1.95
N LEU A 75 2.15 -4.04 2.69
CA LEU A 75 1.46 -5.31 2.42
C LEU A 75 -0.06 -5.19 2.55
N ILE A 76 -0.55 -4.49 3.58
CA ILE A 76 -1.99 -4.27 3.78
C ILE A 76 -2.59 -3.53 2.57
N THR A 77 -1.88 -2.52 2.05
CA THR A 77 -2.33 -1.74 0.89
C THR A 77 -2.37 -2.59 -0.37
N ASP A 78 -1.32 -3.37 -0.64
CA ASP A 78 -1.26 -4.26 -1.80
C ASP A 78 -2.39 -5.29 -1.80
N PHE A 79 -2.56 -5.99 -0.68
CA PHE A 79 -3.62 -6.99 -0.58
C PHE A 79 -5.02 -6.36 -0.61
N GLY A 80 -5.18 -5.16 -0.06
CA GLY A 80 -6.41 -4.37 -0.19
C GLY A 80 -6.71 -4.00 -1.64
N ALA A 81 -5.70 -3.56 -2.39
CA ALA A 81 -5.80 -3.24 -3.81
C ALA A 81 -6.18 -4.47 -4.65
N TYR A 82 -5.55 -5.63 -4.41
CA TYR A 82 -5.93 -6.88 -5.08
C TYR A 82 -7.39 -7.27 -4.81
N GLY A 83 -7.86 -7.02 -3.57
CA GLY A 83 -9.25 -7.30 -3.17
C GLY A 83 -10.29 -6.53 -3.97
N VAL A 84 -9.96 -5.34 -4.46
CA VAL A 84 -10.83 -4.48 -5.28
C VAL A 84 -10.43 -4.44 -6.76
N ARG A 85 -9.56 -5.36 -7.19
CA ARG A 85 -9.08 -5.49 -8.57
C ARG A 85 -8.33 -4.27 -9.08
N THR A 86 -7.66 -3.55 -8.20
CA THR A 86 -6.78 -2.42 -8.49
C THR A 86 -5.37 -2.93 -8.80
N ILE A 87 -4.68 -2.26 -9.70
CA ILE A 87 -3.28 -2.55 -10.03
C ILE A 87 -2.41 -1.77 -9.04
N SER A 88 -1.61 -2.48 -8.23
CA SER A 88 -0.63 -1.87 -7.34
C SER A 88 0.76 -1.92 -7.96
N ILE A 89 1.40 -0.75 -8.08
CA ILE A 89 2.74 -0.60 -8.66
C ILE A 89 3.72 -0.26 -7.53
N PRO A 90 4.71 -1.14 -7.30
CA PRO A 90 5.74 -0.90 -6.31
C PRO A 90 6.80 0.09 -6.82
N PHE A 91 7.19 1.03 -5.98
CA PHE A 91 8.33 1.90 -6.19
C PHE A 91 9.47 1.49 -5.27
N TYR A 92 10.70 1.56 -5.76
CA TYR A 92 11.86 1.49 -4.88
C TYR A 92 11.86 2.70 -3.94
N ALA A 93 12.01 2.48 -2.65
CA ALA A 93 11.98 3.55 -1.64
C ALA A 93 13.05 4.65 -1.87
N THR A 94 14.11 4.32 -2.61
CA THR A 94 15.21 5.20 -2.99
C THR A 94 15.06 5.83 -4.39
N ALA A 95 13.94 5.60 -5.09
CA ALA A 95 13.73 6.12 -6.43
C ALA A 95 13.87 7.66 -6.47
N SER A 96 14.41 8.17 -7.58
CA SER A 96 14.51 9.60 -7.81
C SER A 96 13.17 10.23 -8.21
N GLU A 97 13.04 11.53 -8.04
CA GLU A 97 11.85 12.29 -8.46
C GLU A 97 11.48 12.06 -9.92
N GLN A 98 12.49 12.05 -10.80
CA GLN A 98 12.28 11.80 -12.24
C GLN A 98 11.73 10.40 -12.52
N GLN A 99 12.27 9.38 -11.82
CA GLN A 99 11.78 8.01 -11.95
C GLN A 99 10.33 7.88 -11.46
N ILE A 100 10.02 8.49 -10.32
CA ILE A 100 8.67 8.45 -9.74
C ILE A 100 7.68 9.17 -10.67
N GLN A 101 8.02 10.37 -11.14
CA GLN A 101 7.19 11.14 -12.07
C GLN A 101 6.90 10.36 -13.35
N TYR A 102 7.95 9.77 -13.94
CA TYR A 102 7.81 8.95 -15.14
C TYR A 102 6.84 7.80 -14.92
N MET A 103 7.06 7.00 -13.85
CA MET A 103 6.21 5.84 -13.55
C MET A 103 4.76 6.23 -13.26
N ILE A 104 4.53 7.35 -12.56
CA ILE A 104 3.17 7.85 -12.27
C ILE A 104 2.45 8.17 -13.57
N ASN A 105 3.08 8.91 -14.47
CA ASN A 105 2.48 9.35 -15.73
C ASN A 105 2.30 8.19 -16.71
N ASP A 106 3.29 7.28 -16.81
CA ASP A 106 3.26 6.12 -17.70
C ASP A 106 2.18 5.11 -17.31
N ALA A 107 2.06 4.82 -16.02
CA ALA A 107 1.09 3.86 -15.50
C ALA A 107 -0.27 4.45 -15.16
N GLY A 108 -0.46 5.76 -15.29
CA GLY A 108 -1.72 6.44 -14.96
C GLY A 108 -2.10 6.33 -13.48
N ILE A 109 -1.12 6.46 -12.59
CA ILE A 109 -1.33 6.31 -11.14
C ILE A 109 -2.20 7.45 -10.62
N ARG A 110 -3.32 7.09 -9.98
CA ARG A 110 -4.25 8.05 -9.37
C ARG A 110 -3.91 8.37 -7.93
N PHE A 111 -3.55 7.37 -7.13
CA PHE A 111 -3.19 7.54 -5.72
C PHE A 111 -1.80 6.98 -5.47
N LEU A 112 -0.95 7.78 -4.81
CA LEU A 112 0.38 7.39 -4.41
C LEU A 112 0.43 7.25 -2.88
N PHE A 113 0.68 6.04 -2.40
CA PHE A 113 0.93 5.77 -0.99
C PHE A 113 2.41 5.95 -0.70
N VAL A 114 2.75 6.79 0.28
CA VAL A 114 4.13 7.10 0.64
C VAL A 114 4.43 6.67 2.08
N GLY A 115 5.66 6.20 2.31
CA GLY A 115 6.09 5.68 3.60
C GLY A 115 6.43 6.80 4.58
N GLU A 116 7.59 7.39 4.40
CA GLU A 116 8.24 8.32 5.34
C GLU A 116 8.40 9.72 4.73
N GLN A 117 8.98 10.65 5.49
CA GLN A 117 9.16 12.03 5.09
C GLN A 117 9.88 12.18 3.74
N GLU A 118 10.94 11.42 3.50
CA GLU A 118 11.71 11.49 2.26
C GLU A 118 10.84 11.18 1.03
N GLN A 119 10.05 10.10 1.10
CA GLN A 119 9.15 9.70 0.02
C GLN A 119 8.04 10.74 -0.18
N TYR A 120 7.50 11.28 0.91
CA TYR A 120 6.51 12.35 0.84
C TYR A 120 7.09 13.60 0.17
N ASP A 121 8.25 14.06 0.59
CA ASP A 121 8.86 15.28 0.05
C ASP A 121 9.14 15.17 -1.46
N LYS A 122 9.65 14.02 -1.90
CA LYS A 122 9.85 13.75 -3.34
C LYS A 122 8.52 13.76 -4.10
N ALA A 123 7.51 13.04 -3.59
CA ALA A 123 6.19 12.96 -4.22
C ALA A 123 5.51 14.34 -4.28
N HIS A 124 5.61 15.11 -3.21
CA HIS A 124 5.02 16.46 -3.15
C HIS A 124 5.64 17.42 -4.17
N ARG A 125 6.99 17.41 -4.32
CA ARG A 125 7.67 18.27 -5.31
C ARG A 125 7.26 18.01 -6.75
N ILE A 126 6.91 16.76 -7.09
CA ILE A 126 6.51 16.39 -8.45
C ILE A 126 4.99 16.34 -8.65
N PHE A 127 4.20 16.56 -7.61
CA PHE A 127 2.75 16.40 -7.65
C PHE A 127 2.10 17.15 -8.82
N ALA A 128 2.45 18.42 -9.00
CA ALA A 128 1.92 19.28 -10.07
C ALA A 128 2.39 18.86 -11.49
N LEU A 129 3.40 18.00 -11.58
CA LEU A 129 3.96 17.48 -12.84
C LEU A 129 3.38 16.11 -13.22
N CYS A 130 2.49 15.56 -12.38
CA CYS A 130 1.86 14.26 -12.56
C CYS A 130 0.41 14.42 -12.99
N ASN A 131 0.12 14.13 -14.26
CA ASN A 131 -1.18 14.42 -14.88
C ASN A 131 -2.36 13.62 -14.31
N THR A 132 -2.09 12.45 -13.75
CA THR A 132 -3.12 11.51 -13.25
C THR A 132 -3.18 11.44 -11.73
N LEU A 133 -2.16 11.98 -11.03
CA LEU A 133 -2.06 11.86 -9.59
C LEU A 133 -3.06 12.80 -8.89
N GLU A 134 -4.03 12.20 -8.21
CA GLU A 134 -5.08 12.92 -7.50
C GLU A 134 -4.73 13.16 -6.03
N ARG A 135 -4.04 12.20 -5.39
CA ARG A 135 -3.74 12.25 -3.95
C ARG A 135 -2.44 11.54 -3.61
N ILE A 136 -1.76 12.08 -2.59
CA ILE A 136 -0.69 11.41 -1.84
C ILE A 136 -1.30 10.96 -0.50
N ILE A 137 -1.13 9.68 -0.16
CA ILE A 137 -1.62 9.08 1.08
C ILE A 137 -0.42 8.63 1.89
N ILE A 138 -0.32 9.06 3.13
CA ILE A 138 0.88 8.91 3.95
C ILE A 138 0.66 7.79 4.97
N PHE A 139 1.61 6.86 5.07
CA PHE A 139 1.58 5.78 6.06
C PHE A 139 2.06 6.23 7.44
N ASP A 140 3.16 6.97 7.48
CA ASP A 140 3.74 7.45 8.73
C ASP A 140 3.07 8.76 9.17
N ARG A 141 2.37 8.70 10.30
CA ARG A 141 1.67 9.86 10.87
C ARG A 141 2.60 10.95 11.40
N SER A 142 3.90 10.70 11.51
CA SER A 142 4.88 11.69 11.93
C SER A 142 5.35 12.61 10.79
N VAL A 143 4.99 12.29 9.54
CA VAL A 143 5.31 13.10 8.35
C VAL A 143 4.68 14.49 8.47
N ARG A 144 5.50 15.51 8.27
CA ARG A 144 5.05 16.90 8.23
C ARG A 144 4.58 17.25 6.82
N ILE A 145 3.34 17.66 6.73
CA ILE A 145 2.72 18.09 5.46
C ILE A 145 3.09 19.56 5.22
N SER A 146 3.68 19.84 4.07
CA SER A 146 4.02 21.20 3.60
C SER A 146 2.91 21.79 2.74
#